data_f1be8b57551c2d4bfdb36f18710856af
#
_entry.id   f1be8b57551c2d4bfdb36f18710856af
#
_cell.length_a   1.000
_cell.length_b   1.000
_cell.length_c   1.000
_cell.angle_alpha   90.00
_cell.angle_beta   90.00
_cell.angle_gamma   90.00
#
_symmetry.space_group_name_H-M   'P 1'
#
loop_
_entity.id
_entity.type
_entity.pdbx_description
1 polymer ?
#
loop_
_entity_poly.entity_id
_entity_poly.type
_entity_poly.pdbx_seq_one_letter_code
_entity_poly.pdbx_strand_id
1 'polypeptide(L)'
;SLIKGIGKQLFMDNQNWRTVKIGELLRIGNGKDYKHLSIGKIPVYGTGGQMLLVNDYLYDGESVCIGRKGTIDTPMFLKGKFWTVDTLFYTYDFKDVLPKFCYYLFLQINWKLYNEGTGVPSLSKSTIENIKVKIPSLEQQQKICSILDCYEHKTNNEEQILELYHSEKQYLLRQMFI
;
A
#
# COMPACT_ATOMS: atom_id res chain seq x y z
N SER A 1 6.38 -11.81 -1.56
CA SER A 1 7.23 -10.83 -2.25
C SER A 1 8.56 -10.67 -1.52
N LEU A 2 9.64 -10.39 -2.24
CA LEU A 2 10.99 -10.17 -1.71
C LEU A 2 10.99 -9.06 -0.64
N ILE A 3 10.31 -7.96 -0.88
CA ILE A 3 10.16 -6.82 0.04
C ILE A 3 9.59 -7.26 1.39
N LYS A 4 8.57 -8.12 1.40
CA LYS A 4 8.00 -8.64 2.64
C LYS A 4 9.00 -9.51 3.41
N GLY A 5 9.81 -10.30 2.73
CA GLY A 5 10.85 -11.15 3.35
C GLY A 5 11.99 -10.33 3.98
N ILE A 6 12.55 -9.37 3.23
CA ILE A 6 13.59 -8.47 3.73
C ILE A 6 13.03 -7.58 4.84
N GLY A 7 11.83 -7.03 4.64
CA GLY A 7 11.14 -6.28 5.67
C GLY A 7 11.02 -7.06 6.97
N LYS A 8 10.61 -8.32 6.92
CA LYS A 8 10.50 -9.16 8.12
C LYS A 8 11.81 -9.18 8.93
N GLN A 9 12.97 -9.33 8.29
CA GLN A 9 14.27 -9.31 8.97
C GLN A 9 14.56 -7.96 9.62
N LEU A 10 14.32 -6.85 8.89
CA LEU A 10 14.55 -5.49 9.42
C LEU A 10 13.61 -5.13 10.58
N PHE A 11 12.40 -5.67 10.58
CA PHE A 11 11.40 -5.45 11.63
C PHE A 11 11.54 -6.43 12.81
N MET A 12 12.39 -7.48 12.73
CA MET A 12 12.66 -8.41 13.84
C MET A 12 13.55 -7.82 14.93
N ASP A 13 14.51 -6.96 14.56
CA ASP A 13 15.39 -6.25 15.53
C ASP A 13 14.68 -5.01 16.09
N ASN A 14 13.67 -5.27 16.91
CA ASN A 14 12.76 -4.25 17.44
C ASN A 14 12.75 -4.14 18.97
N GLN A 15 13.79 -4.61 19.66
CA GLN A 15 13.81 -4.65 21.13
C GLN A 15 13.69 -3.26 21.76
N ASN A 16 14.31 -2.25 21.13
CA ASN A 16 14.32 -0.85 21.58
C ASN A 16 13.24 0.01 20.94
N TRP A 17 12.32 -0.57 20.17
CA TRP A 17 11.25 0.16 19.51
C TRP A 17 10.10 0.41 20.47
N ARG A 18 9.52 1.60 20.43
CA ARG A 18 8.34 1.92 21.24
C ARG A 18 7.09 1.22 20.72
N THR A 19 6.26 0.72 21.63
CA THR A 19 4.95 0.15 21.29
C THR A 19 3.89 1.24 21.32
N VAL A 20 3.13 1.39 20.22
CA VAL A 20 2.06 2.37 20.07
C VAL A 20 0.88 1.75 19.33
N LYS A 21 -0.29 2.37 19.42
CA LYS A 21 -1.44 2.00 18.56
C LYS A 21 -1.34 2.74 17.23
N ILE A 22 -1.82 2.11 16.14
CA ILE A 22 -1.86 2.76 14.81
C ILE A 22 -2.64 4.08 14.86
N GLY A 23 -3.75 4.14 15.60
CA GLY A 23 -4.55 5.36 15.74
C GLY A 23 -3.86 6.53 16.45
N GLU A 24 -2.72 6.29 17.13
CA GLU A 24 -1.86 7.34 17.69
C GLU A 24 -0.92 7.93 16.62
N LEU A 25 -0.64 7.17 15.55
CA LEU A 25 0.33 7.51 14.51
C LEU A 25 -0.29 8.19 13.28
N LEU A 26 -1.56 7.95 13.00
CA LEU A 26 -2.21 8.40 11.78
C LEU A 26 -3.73 8.48 11.94
N ARG A 27 -4.39 9.07 10.94
CA ARG A 27 -5.84 9.04 10.79
C ARG A 27 -6.24 8.18 9.61
N ILE A 28 -7.44 7.59 9.67
CA ILE A 28 -8.01 6.74 8.62
C ILE A 28 -9.23 7.43 8.00
N GLY A 29 -9.15 7.68 6.68
CA GLY A 29 -10.24 8.19 5.87
C GLY A 29 -11.03 7.07 5.20
N ASN A 30 -12.34 7.30 5.00
CA ASN A 30 -13.16 6.41 4.18
C ASN A 30 -13.04 6.81 2.71
N GLY A 31 -12.91 5.84 1.83
CA GLY A 31 -13.21 6.04 0.43
C GLY A 31 -14.68 6.39 0.20
N LYS A 32 -15.00 6.89 -0.99
CA LYS A 32 -16.34 7.34 -1.38
C LYS A 32 -16.70 6.82 -2.76
N ASP A 33 -18.00 6.74 -3.05
CA ASP A 33 -18.49 6.47 -4.40
C ASP A 33 -18.00 7.55 -5.37
N TYR A 34 -17.58 7.12 -6.55
CA TYR A 34 -17.02 7.98 -7.62
C TYR A 34 -17.97 8.19 -8.80
N LYS A 35 -19.14 7.54 -8.81
CA LYS A 35 -20.05 7.52 -9.98
C LYS A 35 -20.58 8.88 -10.37
N HIS A 36 -20.57 9.84 -9.46
CA HIS A 36 -20.96 11.24 -9.70
C HIS A 36 -19.87 12.07 -10.37
N LEU A 37 -18.65 11.54 -10.49
CA LEU A 37 -17.50 12.23 -11.07
C LEU A 37 -17.44 12.01 -12.58
N SER A 38 -16.91 12.99 -13.30
CA SER A 38 -16.66 12.92 -14.73
C SER A 38 -15.30 12.32 -15.03
N ILE A 39 -15.05 11.92 -16.29
CA ILE A 39 -13.74 11.47 -16.76
C ILE A 39 -12.71 12.59 -16.59
N GLY A 40 -11.51 12.25 -16.15
CA GLY A 40 -10.43 13.19 -15.88
C GLY A 40 -9.05 12.55 -15.90
N LYS A 41 -8.13 13.05 -15.03
CA LYS A 41 -6.73 12.60 -14.95
C LYS A 41 -6.35 12.05 -13.57
N ILE A 42 -7.26 12.08 -12.60
CA ILE A 42 -7.02 11.65 -11.23
C ILE A 42 -7.36 10.17 -11.11
N PRO A 43 -6.43 9.31 -10.65
CA PRO A 43 -6.68 7.88 -10.54
C PRO A 43 -7.66 7.56 -9.39
N VAL A 44 -8.57 6.64 -9.68
CA VAL A 44 -9.47 6.01 -8.69
C VAL A 44 -8.93 4.63 -8.35
N TYR A 45 -8.80 4.35 -7.07
CA TYR A 45 -8.30 3.07 -6.56
C TYR A 45 -9.38 2.30 -5.80
N GLY A 46 -9.43 1.00 -6.09
CA GLY A 46 -10.12 0.00 -5.29
C GLY A 46 -9.13 -0.97 -4.65
N THR A 47 -9.63 -2.00 -3.99
CA THR A 47 -8.77 -3.02 -3.33
C THR A 47 -7.93 -3.85 -4.30
N GLY A 48 -8.27 -3.86 -5.59
CA GLY A 48 -7.51 -4.52 -6.66
C GLY A 48 -6.54 -3.60 -7.42
N GLY A 49 -6.37 -2.34 -6.99
CA GLY A 49 -5.52 -1.37 -7.68
C GLY A 49 -6.28 -0.25 -8.38
N GLN A 50 -5.64 0.39 -9.35
CA GLN A 50 -6.23 1.47 -10.14
C GLN A 50 -7.35 0.95 -11.05
N MET A 51 -8.48 1.65 -11.06
CA MET A 51 -9.69 1.29 -11.81
C MET A 51 -9.91 2.17 -13.05
N LEU A 52 -9.95 3.48 -12.86
CA LEU A 52 -10.27 4.47 -13.90
C LEU A 52 -9.71 5.85 -13.50
N LEU A 53 -9.97 6.86 -14.32
CA LEU A 53 -9.53 8.24 -14.10
C LEU A 53 -10.74 9.17 -14.02
N VAL A 54 -10.73 10.08 -13.02
CA VAL A 54 -11.80 11.06 -12.77
C VAL A 54 -11.26 12.49 -12.72
N ASN A 55 -12.18 13.46 -12.68
CA ASN A 55 -11.87 14.90 -12.70
C ASN A 55 -11.66 15.53 -11.30
N ASP A 56 -11.88 14.78 -10.22
CA ASP A 56 -11.71 15.28 -8.84
C ASP A 56 -10.95 14.28 -7.97
N TYR A 57 -10.46 14.72 -6.81
CA TYR A 57 -9.68 13.91 -5.89
C TYR A 57 -10.29 13.91 -4.48
N LEU A 58 -10.11 12.81 -3.78
CA LEU A 58 -10.51 12.66 -2.39
C LEU A 58 -9.40 13.10 -1.42
N TYR A 59 -8.14 12.89 -1.81
CA TYR A 59 -6.97 13.25 -1.02
C TYR A 59 -5.80 13.61 -1.96
N ASP A 60 -4.94 14.54 -1.49
CA ASP A 60 -3.70 14.94 -2.15
C ASP A 60 -2.56 14.85 -1.14
N GLY A 61 -1.62 13.92 -1.34
CA GLY A 61 -0.50 13.67 -0.44
C GLY A 61 -0.03 12.23 -0.48
N GLU A 62 0.82 11.87 0.48
CA GLU A 62 1.26 10.48 0.69
C GLU A 62 0.26 9.74 1.59
N SER A 63 -0.11 8.54 1.20
CA SER A 63 -1.08 7.73 1.92
C SER A 63 -0.79 6.24 1.81
N VAL A 64 -1.09 5.51 2.86
CA VAL A 64 -1.18 4.05 2.85
C VAL A 64 -2.64 3.67 2.78
N CYS A 65 -3.02 3.00 1.70
CA CYS A 65 -4.38 2.51 1.53
C CYS A 65 -4.47 1.04 1.93
N ILE A 66 -5.55 0.68 2.62
CA ILE A 66 -5.82 -0.69 3.06
C ILE A 66 -7.28 -1.05 2.80
N GLY A 67 -7.53 -2.28 2.35
CA GLY A 67 -8.87 -2.77 2.07
C GLY A 67 -9.77 -2.73 3.30
N ARG A 68 -10.92 -2.06 3.15
CA ARG A 68 -12.03 -2.10 4.10
C ARG A 68 -12.85 -3.38 3.91
N LYS A 69 -13.03 -3.81 2.65
CA LYS A 69 -13.87 -4.95 2.28
C LYS A 69 -13.32 -5.61 1.03
N GLY A 70 -13.24 -6.94 1.02
CA GLY A 70 -12.67 -7.72 -0.06
C GLY A 70 -11.19 -8.06 0.19
N THR A 71 -10.25 -7.56 -0.60
CA THR A 71 -8.81 -7.78 -0.40
C THR A 71 -8.30 -6.87 0.72
N ILE A 72 -8.20 -7.41 1.94
CA ILE A 72 -7.82 -6.66 3.15
C ILE A 72 -6.33 -6.75 3.51
N ASP A 73 -5.56 -7.59 2.83
CA ASP A 73 -4.17 -7.95 3.15
C ASP A 73 -3.13 -7.44 2.13
N THR A 74 -3.54 -6.53 1.27
CA THR A 74 -2.69 -5.94 0.24
C THR A 74 -2.69 -4.41 0.38
N PRO A 75 -1.91 -3.84 1.31
CA PRO A 75 -1.78 -2.40 1.42
C PRO A 75 -1.09 -1.81 0.19
N MET A 76 -1.48 -0.58 -0.17
CA MET A 76 -0.91 0.17 -1.29
C MET A 76 -0.38 1.50 -0.80
N PHE A 77 0.76 1.95 -1.32
CA PHE A 77 1.29 3.29 -1.10
C PHE A 77 0.92 4.20 -2.29
N LEU A 78 0.21 5.27 -2.01
CA LEU A 78 -0.21 6.26 -3.00
C LEU A 78 0.42 7.62 -2.69
N LYS A 79 0.68 8.41 -3.75
CA LYS A 79 1.25 9.74 -3.66
C LYS A 79 0.60 10.69 -4.66
N GLY A 80 0.34 11.93 -4.22
CA GLY A 80 -0.32 12.97 -5.01
C GLY A 80 -1.85 12.84 -4.94
N LYS A 81 -2.54 13.33 -5.97
CA LYS A 81 -4.00 13.35 -6.03
C LYS A 81 -4.57 12.01 -6.42
N PHE A 82 -5.50 11.51 -5.61
CA PHE A 82 -6.19 10.26 -5.90
C PHE A 82 -7.60 10.23 -5.29
N TRP A 83 -8.39 9.27 -5.74
CA TRP A 83 -9.68 8.90 -5.18
C TRP A 83 -9.66 7.43 -4.75
N THR A 84 -10.27 7.11 -3.60
CA THR A 84 -10.49 5.71 -3.19
C THR A 84 -11.98 5.42 -3.12
N VAL A 85 -12.36 4.22 -3.59
CA VAL A 85 -13.76 3.75 -3.48
C VAL A 85 -14.09 3.37 -2.03
N ASP A 86 -15.37 3.21 -1.72
CA ASP A 86 -15.91 2.94 -0.38
C ASP A 86 -15.39 1.63 0.26
N THR A 87 -14.87 0.69 -0.53
CA THR A 87 -14.23 -0.54 -0.05
C THR A 87 -12.75 -0.40 0.30
N LEU A 88 -12.17 0.79 0.16
CA LEU A 88 -10.76 1.08 0.42
C LEU A 88 -10.63 2.25 1.40
N PHE A 89 -9.90 2.04 2.50
CA PHE A 89 -9.46 3.11 3.39
C PHE A 89 -8.20 3.80 2.85
N TYR A 90 -8.02 5.08 3.18
CA TYR A 90 -6.77 5.82 3.00
C TYR A 90 -6.31 6.40 4.33
N THR A 91 -5.01 6.64 4.50
CA THR A 91 -4.43 7.19 5.74
C THR A 91 -3.87 8.59 5.51
N TYR A 92 -3.91 9.41 6.54
CA TYR A 92 -3.42 10.79 6.52
C TYR A 92 -3.04 11.25 7.93
N ASP A 93 -2.53 12.49 8.07
CA ASP A 93 -2.17 13.09 9.37
C ASP A 93 -1.20 12.20 10.15
N PHE A 94 -0.06 11.88 9.52
CA PHE A 94 0.97 11.03 10.11
C PHE A 94 1.73 11.77 11.21
N LYS A 95 1.89 11.13 12.37
CA LYS A 95 2.60 11.63 13.55
C LYS A 95 3.68 10.65 13.98
N ASP A 96 4.91 11.10 14.13
CA ASP A 96 6.05 10.28 14.55
C ASP A 96 6.31 9.05 13.66
N VAL A 97 5.68 8.97 12.48
CA VAL A 97 5.85 7.90 11.52
C VAL A 97 5.91 8.46 10.10
N LEU A 98 6.89 8.01 9.31
CA LEU A 98 6.98 8.34 7.91
C LEU A 98 5.91 7.55 7.12
N PRO A 99 5.17 8.17 6.18
CA PRO A 99 4.16 7.47 5.39
C PRO A 99 4.69 6.22 4.68
N LYS A 100 5.89 6.29 4.11
CA LYS A 100 6.51 5.15 3.44
C LYS A 100 6.93 4.05 4.44
N PHE A 101 7.42 4.40 5.63
CA PHE A 101 7.67 3.43 6.69
C PHE A 101 6.38 2.74 7.13
N CYS A 102 5.30 3.51 7.28
CA CYS A 102 3.98 2.97 7.61
C CYS A 102 3.51 1.96 6.55
N TYR A 103 3.75 2.20 5.27
CA TYR A 103 3.47 1.23 4.20
C TYR A 103 4.23 -0.08 4.41
N TYR A 104 5.54 -0.02 4.65
CA TYR A 104 6.35 -1.21 4.91
C TYR A 104 5.95 -1.93 6.20
N LEU A 105 5.56 -1.19 7.23
CA LEU A 105 5.00 -1.74 8.47
C LEU A 105 3.69 -2.48 8.18
N PHE A 106 2.78 -1.89 7.39
CA PHE A 106 1.50 -2.51 7.01
C PHE A 106 1.68 -3.80 6.22
N LEU A 107 2.75 -3.92 5.42
CA LEU A 107 3.10 -5.16 4.72
C LEU A 107 3.49 -6.30 5.68
N GLN A 108 3.94 -5.99 6.92
CA GLN A 108 4.32 -6.99 7.91
C GLN A 108 3.13 -7.46 8.76
N ILE A 109 2.03 -6.71 8.80
CA ILE A 109 0.85 -7.07 9.58
C ILE A 109 0.11 -8.23 8.92
N ASN A 110 -0.24 -9.24 9.70
CA ASN A 110 -1.15 -10.30 9.27
C ASN A 110 -2.60 -9.82 9.41
N TRP A 111 -3.08 -9.09 8.41
CA TRP A 111 -4.42 -8.50 8.40
C TRP A 111 -5.55 -9.51 8.54
N LYS A 112 -5.34 -10.76 8.12
CA LYS A 112 -6.34 -11.83 8.22
C LYS A 112 -6.72 -12.15 9.68
N LEU A 113 -5.82 -11.89 10.63
CA LEU A 113 -6.11 -12.04 12.07
C LEU A 113 -7.12 -11.01 12.59
N TYR A 114 -7.30 -9.92 11.88
CA TYR A 114 -8.19 -8.81 12.23
C TYR A 114 -9.47 -8.78 11.39
N ASN A 115 -9.70 -9.81 10.58
CA ASN A 115 -10.89 -9.90 9.75
C ASN A 115 -12.15 -10.01 10.62
N GLU A 116 -13.11 -9.13 10.38
CA GLU A 116 -14.42 -9.08 11.06
C GLU A 116 -15.55 -9.67 10.20
N GLY A 117 -15.30 -9.90 8.91
CA GLY A 117 -16.32 -10.42 7.98
C GLY A 117 -16.43 -11.94 8.02
N THR A 118 -17.66 -12.45 8.02
CA THR A 118 -17.94 -13.89 7.97
C THR A 118 -17.98 -14.44 6.55
N GLY A 119 -18.34 -13.64 5.55
CA GLY A 119 -18.39 -14.02 4.13
C GLY A 119 -17.29 -13.29 3.35
N VAL A 120 -17.44 -11.98 3.17
CA VAL A 120 -16.42 -11.15 2.52
C VAL A 120 -15.51 -10.57 3.59
N PRO A 121 -14.18 -10.77 3.49
CA PRO A 121 -13.23 -10.20 4.45
C PRO A 121 -13.45 -8.69 4.62
N SER A 122 -13.42 -8.23 5.86
CA SER A 122 -13.63 -6.81 6.18
C SER A 122 -12.84 -6.37 7.39
N LEU A 123 -12.47 -5.08 7.41
CA LEU A 123 -11.83 -4.39 8.52
C LEU A 123 -12.63 -3.16 8.90
N SER A 124 -12.66 -2.83 10.19
CA SER A 124 -13.15 -1.54 10.68
C SER A 124 -11.99 -0.59 10.99
N LYS A 125 -12.27 0.72 10.99
CA LYS A 125 -11.28 1.73 11.42
C LYS A 125 -10.83 1.47 12.85
N SER A 126 -11.79 1.21 13.75
CA SER A 126 -11.49 0.99 15.17
C SER A 126 -10.59 -0.21 15.39
N THR A 127 -10.76 -1.27 14.62
CA THR A 127 -9.87 -2.44 14.67
C THR A 127 -8.48 -2.09 14.21
N ILE A 128 -8.33 -1.40 13.08
CA ILE A 128 -7.01 -0.96 12.58
C ILE A 128 -6.34 -0.02 13.59
N GLU A 129 -7.06 0.99 14.07
CA GLU A 129 -6.55 2.00 15.02
C GLU A 129 -6.06 1.38 16.35
N ASN A 130 -6.67 0.27 16.79
CA ASN A 130 -6.32 -0.42 18.02
C ASN A 130 -5.17 -1.42 17.88
N ILE A 131 -4.70 -1.74 16.68
CA ILE A 131 -3.55 -2.62 16.47
C ILE A 131 -2.31 -1.97 17.10
N LYS A 132 -1.66 -2.73 17.98
CA LYS A 132 -0.37 -2.33 18.57
C LYS A 132 0.76 -2.69 17.62
N VAL A 133 1.60 -1.72 17.34
CA VAL A 133 2.79 -1.87 16.51
C VAL A 133 4.00 -1.33 17.23
N LYS A 134 5.18 -1.75 16.82
CA LYS A 134 6.45 -1.19 17.30
C LYS A 134 7.03 -0.28 16.23
N ILE A 135 7.51 0.89 16.64
CA ILE A 135 8.13 1.87 15.74
C ILE A 135 9.46 2.36 16.30
N PRO A 136 10.50 2.50 15.46
CA PRO A 136 11.78 3.10 15.85
C PRO A 136 11.73 4.63 15.78
N SER A 137 12.88 5.27 16.06
CA SER A 137 13.07 6.70 15.81
C SER A 137 12.91 7.04 14.32
N LEU A 138 12.56 8.28 14.00
CA LEU A 138 12.42 8.76 12.60
C LEU A 138 13.69 8.54 11.77
N GLU A 139 14.87 8.68 12.38
CA GLU A 139 16.15 8.40 11.70
C GLU A 139 16.26 6.92 11.28
N GLN A 140 15.88 6.00 12.17
CA GLN A 140 15.89 4.57 11.86
C GLN A 140 14.82 4.21 10.83
N GLN A 141 13.63 4.84 10.92
CA GLN A 141 12.59 4.70 9.90
C GLN A 141 13.12 5.09 8.51
N GLN A 142 13.85 6.22 8.41
CA GLN A 142 14.44 6.68 7.16
C GLN A 142 15.46 5.67 6.59
N LYS A 143 16.33 5.12 7.44
CA LYS A 143 17.29 4.07 7.03
C LYS A 143 16.59 2.82 6.50
N ILE A 144 15.54 2.36 7.21
CA ILE A 144 14.76 1.19 6.79
C ILE A 144 14.07 1.46 5.45
N CYS A 145 13.44 2.64 5.29
CA CYS A 145 12.82 3.03 4.01
C CYS A 145 13.83 3.02 2.87
N SER A 146 15.01 3.64 3.06
CA SER A 146 16.05 3.70 2.02
C SER A 146 16.49 2.31 1.55
N ILE A 147 16.63 1.36 2.47
CA ILE A 147 16.97 -0.02 2.14
C ILE A 147 15.83 -0.68 1.35
N LEU A 148 14.60 -0.61 1.84
CA LEU A 148 13.45 -1.28 1.22
C LEU A 148 13.08 -0.63 -0.12
N ASP A 149 13.18 0.70 -0.26
CA ASP A 149 12.98 1.41 -1.53
C ASP A 149 14.00 0.95 -2.59
N CYS A 150 15.27 0.77 -2.20
CA CYS A 150 16.29 0.25 -3.11
C CYS A 150 15.92 -1.14 -3.67
N TYR A 151 15.46 -2.02 -2.82
CA TYR A 151 15.00 -3.36 -3.25
C TYR A 151 13.71 -3.31 -4.08
N GLU A 152 12.76 -2.42 -3.72
CA GLU A 152 11.53 -2.23 -4.49
C GLU A 152 11.83 -1.75 -5.91
N HIS A 153 12.70 -0.75 -6.05
CA HIS A 153 13.16 -0.27 -7.37
C HIS A 153 13.87 -1.36 -8.17
N LYS A 154 14.75 -2.14 -7.54
CA LYS A 154 15.44 -3.25 -8.22
C LYS A 154 14.45 -4.28 -8.72
N THR A 155 13.50 -4.72 -7.90
CA THR A 155 12.48 -5.71 -8.29
C THR A 155 11.62 -5.19 -9.45
N ASN A 156 11.15 -3.94 -9.37
CA ASN A 156 10.35 -3.34 -10.43
C ASN A 156 11.12 -3.24 -11.76
N ASN A 157 12.41 -2.88 -11.72
CA ASN A 157 13.26 -2.85 -12.91
C ASN A 157 13.44 -4.25 -13.52
N GLU A 158 13.66 -5.27 -12.70
CA GLU A 158 13.79 -6.66 -13.16
C GLU A 158 12.49 -7.18 -13.80
N GLU A 159 11.33 -6.85 -13.22
CA GLU A 159 10.02 -7.18 -13.78
C GLU A 159 9.78 -6.49 -15.14
N GLN A 160 10.12 -5.20 -15.26
CA GLN A 160 10.02 -4.47 -16.54
C GLN A 160 10.94 -5.08 -17.62
N ILE A 161 12.17 -5.43 -17.27
CA ILE A 161 13.11 -6.08 -18.20
C ILE A 161 12.55 -7.44 -18.66
N LEU A 162 11.96 -8.22 -17.75
CA LEU A 162 11.35 -9.50 -18.08
C LEU A 162 10.16 -9.33 -19.06
N GLU A 163 9.32 -8.33 -18.85
CA GLU A 163 8.20 -8.00 -19.75
C GLU A 163 8.71 -7.61 -21.14
N LEU A 164 9.79 -6.81 -21.23
CA LEU A 164 10.42 -6.47 -22.50
C LEU A 164 10.95 -7.71 -23.23
N TYR A 165 11.65 -8.62 -22.54
CA TYR A 165 12.10 -9.88 -23.13
C TYR A 165 10.94 -10.76 -23.61
N HIS A 166 9.85 -10.83 -22.85
CA HIS A 166 8.66 -11.55 -23.30
C HIS A 166 8.05 -10.95 -24.58
N SER A 167 7.99 -9.63 -24.66
CA SER A 167 7.48 -8.91 -25.83
C SER A 167 8.37 -9.13 -27.06
N GLU A 168 9.69 -9.04 -26.88
CA GLU A 168 10.68 -9.29 -27.93
C GLU A 168 10.61 -10.73 -28.45
N LYS A 169 10.55 -11.71 -27.53
CA LYS A 169 10.36 -13.12 -27.88
C LYS A 169 9.09 -13.32 -28.73
N GLN A 170 7.97 -12.74 -28.34
CA GLN A 170 6.73 -12.83 -29.08
C GLN A 170 6.85 -12.19 -30.48
N TYR A 171 7.53 -11.06 -30.58
CA TYR A 171 7.79 -10.41 -31.87
C TYR A 171 8.63 -11.31 -32.79
N LEU A 172 9.75 -11.85 -32.31
CA LEU A 172 10.64 -12.74 -33.10
C LEU A 172 9.93 -14.01 -33.54
N LEU A 173 9.14 -14.64 -32.66
CA LEU A 173 8.35 -15.83 -33.03
C LEU A 173 7.37 -15.53 -34.17
N ARG A 174 6.71 -14.37 -34.16
CA ARG A 174 5.82 -13.95 -35.27
C ARG A 174 6.57 -13.75 -36.57
N GLN A 175 7.83 -13.28 -36.54
CA GLN A 175 8.64 -13.10 -37.74
C GLN A 175 9.15 -14.42 -38.32
N MET A 176 9.29 -15.49 -37.49
CA MET A 176 9.78 -16.78 -37.94
C MET A 176 8.71 -17.66 -38.60
N PHE A 177 7.43 -17.35 -38.39
CA PHE A 177 6.31 -18.17 -38.87
C PHE A 177 5.41 -17.43 -39.89
N ILE A 178 5.93 -16.38 -40.53
CA ILE A 178 5.36 -15.73 -41.72
C ILE A 178 6.13 -16.30 -42.97
#